data_a59bd6a85175c494c9ea313df11e9dbe
#
_entry.id   a59bd6a85175c494c9ea313df11e9dbe
#
_cell.length_a   1.000
_cell.length_b   1.000
_cell.length_c   1.000
_cell.angle_alpha   90.00
_cell.angle_beta   90.00
_cell.angle_gamma   90.00
#
_symmetry.space_group_name_H-M   'P 1'
#
loop_
_entity.id
_entity.type
_entity.pdbx_description
1 polymer ?
#
loop_
_entity_poly.entity_id
_entity_poly.type
_entity_poly.pdbx_seq_one_letter_code
_entity_poly.pdbx_strand_id
1 'polypeptide(L)'
;MSKLVMIIDDSLIVRKIIETSLKREGIQSVSYADGVEALLALNERRCPVPDLVILDIGLPRMDGYEVARHLKTKQQFGNTTIIMLSRRDGVIDRLKGRLAGAKDYITKPFRTQEIMSVVHSYLGVPTYS
;
A
#
# COMPACT_ATOMS: atom_id res chain seq x y z
N MET A 1 7.54 10.98 15.62
CA MET A 1 6.32 10.19 15.41
C MET A 1 6.62 9.05 14.44
N SER A 2 6.18 7.86 14.80
CA SER A 2 6.41 6.72 13.95
C SER A 2 5.39 6.70 12.79
N LYS A 3 5.87 6.30 11.62
CA LYS A 3 5.04 6.12 10.44
C LYS A 3 4.57 4.68 10.36
N LEU A 4 3.37 4.47 9.83
CA LEU A 4 2.80 3.14 9.64
C LEU A 4 2.51 2.91 8.16
N VAL A 5 3.01 1.80 7.64
CA VAL A 5 2.73 1.34 6.28
C VAL A 5 1.85 0.10 6.36
N MET A 6 0.74 0.11 5.64
CA MET A 6 -0.13 -1.07 5.51
C MET A 6 0.15 -1.72 4.16
N ILE A 7 0.28 -3.05 4.16
CA ILE A 7 0.52 -3.82 2.94
C ILE A 7 -0.67 -4.75 2.73
N ILE A 8 -1.28 -4.68 1.56
CA ILE A 8 -2.42 -5.53 1.20
C ILE A 8 -2.05 -6.29 -0.08
N ASP A 9 -1.74 -7.56 0.07
CA ASP A 9 -1.30 -8.43 -1.03
C ASP A 9 -1.57 -9.87 -0.62
N ASP A 10 -2.13 -10.68 -1.51
CA ASP A 10 -2.45 -12.06 -1.21
C ASP A 10 -1.23 -12.98 -1.17
N SER A 11 -0.09 -12.52 -1.66
CA SER A 11 1.17 -13.28 -1.61
C SER A 11 1.87 -13.08 -0.27
N LEU A 12 2.01 -14.16 0.50
CA LEU A 12 2.76 -14.13 1.75
C LEU A 12 4.21 -13.71 1.52
N ILE A 13 4.80 -14.18 0.41
CA ILE A 13 6.20 -13.87 0.08
C ILE A 13 6.37 -12.38 -0.17
N VAL A 14 5.48 -11.78 -0.95
CA VAL A 14 5.53 -10.33 -1.23
C VAL A 14 5.39 -9.54 0.06
N ARG A 15 4.42 -9.89 0.91
CA ARG A 15 4.24 -9.21 2.20
C ARG A 15 5.49 -9.29 3.06
N LYS A 16 6.11 -10.47 3.15
CA LYS A 16 7.32 -10.67 3.96
C LYS A 16 8.51 -9.89 3.44
N ILE A 17 8.69 -9.83 2.13
CA ILE A 17 9.76 -9.05 1.52
C ILE A 17 9.62 -7.57 1.89
N ILE A 18 8.43 -7.03 1.73
CA ILE A 18 8.18 -5.61 2.00
C ILE A 18 8.29 -5.32 3.50
N GLU A 19 7.68 -6.15 4.35
CA GLU A 19 7.74 -6.00 5.80
C GLU A 19 9.19 -6.01 6.31
N THR A 20 10.00 -6.93 5.80
CA THR A 20 11.40 -7.05 6.19
C THR A 20 12.19 -5.80 5.80
N SER A 21 11.96 -5.29 4.58
CA SER A 21 12.63 -4.08 4.09
C SER A 21 12.26 -2.86 4.92
N LEU A 22 10.99 -2.72 5.29
CA LEU A 22 10.52 -1.63 6.13
C LEU A 22 11.11 -1.73 7.54
N LYS A 23 11.13 -2.93 8.11
CA LYS A 23 11.65 -3.16 9.45
C LYS A 23 13.13 -2.78 9.56
N ARG A 24 13.91 -3.07 8.51
CA ARG A 24 15.34 -2.73 8.48
C ARG A 24 15.57 -1.22 8.61
N GLU A 25 14.60 -0.42 8.20
CA GLU A 25 14.70 1.03 8.25
C GLU A 25 13.89 1.64 9.38
N GLY A 26 13.42 0.81 10.32
CA GLY A 26 12.69 1.27 11.50
C GLY A 26 11.27 1.73 11.19
N ILE A 27 10.71 1.35 10.06
CA ILE A 27 9.35 1.72 9.69
C ILE A 27 8.39 0.59 10.09
N GLN A 28 7.37 0.94 10.86
CA GLN A 28 6.35 -0.01 11.31
C GLN A 28 5.44 -0.39 10.14
N SER A 29 5.02 -1.65 10.11
CA SER A 29 4.11 -2.13 9.09
C SER A 29 3.08 -3.10 9.66
N VAL A 30 1.96 -3.21 8.95
CA VAL A 30 0.91 -4.19 9.18
C VAL A 30 0.49 -4.71 7.82
N SER A 31 0.16 -6.00 7.71
CA SER A 31 -0.20 -6.56 6.42
C SER A 31 -1.44 -7.43 6.50
N TYR A 32 -2.14 -7.49 5.38
CA TYR A 32 -3.36 -8.27 5.21
C TYR A 32 -3.33 -9.00 3.87
N ALA A 33 -3.95 -10.18 3.84
CA ALA A 33 -3.99 -11.01 2.63
C ALA A 33 -5.07 -10.58 1.65
N ASP A 34 -6.08 -9.83 2.10
CA ASP A 34 -7.13 -9.35 1.21
C ASP A 34 -7.71 -8.01 1.69
N GLY A 35 -8.42 -7.36 0.76
CA GLY A 35 -8.96 -6.02 1.01
C GLY A 35 -10.08 -5.98 2.02
N VAL A 36 -10.88 -7.05 2.11
CA VAL A 36 -11.99 -7.10 3.07
C VAL A 36 -11.43 -7.11 4.49
N GLU A 37 -10.43 -7.95 4.77
CA GLU A 37 -9.78 -8.00 6.08
C GLU A 37 -9.17 -6.65 6.45
N ALA A 38 -8.49 -6.02 5.49
CA ALA A 38 -7.84 -4.73 5.72
C ALA A 38 -8.88 -3.64 6.06
N LEU A 39 -9.98 -3.58 5.29
CA LEU A 39 -11.03 -2.60 5.53
C LEU A 39 -11.75 -2.84 6.85
N LEU A 40 -11.97 -4.11 7.22
CA LEU A 40 -12.57 -4.45 8.52
C LEU A 40 -11.65 -3.99 9.66
N ALA A 41 -10.35 -4.24 9.55
CA ALA A 41 -9.40 -3.82 10.58
C ALA A 41 -9.40 -2.29 10.75
N LEU A 42 -9.48 -1.55 9.64
CA LEU A 42 -9.52 -0.10 9.67
C LEU A 42 -10.84 0.42 10.23
N ASN A 43 -11.96 -0.14 9.80
CA ASN A 43 -13.29 0.28 10.25
C ASN A 43 -13.54 -0.05 11.71
N GLU A 44 -13.01 -1.16 12.20
CA GLU A 44 -13.14 -1.58 13.59
C GLU A 44 -12.04 -1.02 14.48
N ARG A 45 -11.18 -0.17 13.92
CA ARG A 45 -10.06 0.48 14.63
C ARG A 45 -9.12 -0.52 15.32
N ARG A 46 -8.91 -1.68 14.68
CA ARG A 46 -7.96 -2.68 15.18
C ARG A 46 -6.51 -2.30 14.88
N CYS A 47 -6.31 -1.33 14.00
CA CYS A 47 -4.99 -0.75 13.73
C CYS A 47 -5.13 0.76 13.55
N PRO A 48 -4.05 1.52 13.79
CA PRO A 48 -4.05 2.96 13.52
C PRO A 48 -4.26 3.24 12.03
N VAL A 49 -4.66 4.48 11.71
CA VAL A 49 -4.75 4.93 10.32
C VAL A 49 -3.34 4.90 9.72
N PRO A 50 -3.12 4.17 8.62
CA PRO A 50 -1.79 4.13 8.01
C PRO A 50 -1.47 5.43 7.29
N ASP A 51 -0.19 5.75 7.24
CA ASP A 51 0.31 6.89 6.47
C ASP A 51 0.40 6.55 5.00
N LEU A 52 0.65 5.27 4.70
CA LEU A 52 0.82 4.78 3.34
C LEU A 52 0.28 3.37 3.23
N VAL A 53 -0.40 3.06 2.14
CA VAL A 53 -0.91 1.73 1.84
C VAL A 53 -0.28 1.25 0.53
N ILE A 54 0.36 0.09 0.57
CA ILE A 54 0.86 -0.60 -0.60
C ILE A 54 -0.17 -1.67 -0.94
N LEU A 55 -0.77 -1.59 -2.11
CA LEU A 55 -2.02 -2.27 -2.42
C LEU A 55 -1.93 -3.02 -3.74
N ASP A 56 -2.01 -4.35 -3.67
CA ASP A 56 -2.07 -5.19 -4.86
C ASP A 56 -3.44 -5.02 -5.54
N ILE A 57 -3.44 -4.89 -6.86
CA ILE A 57 -4.67 -4.77 -7.64
C ILE A 57 -5.38 -6.12 -7.75
N GLY A 58 -4.63 -7.21 -7.93
CA GLY A 58 -5.19 -8.55 -8.18
C GLY A 58 -5.64 -9.31 -6.95
N LEU A 59 -6.32 -8.63 -6.01
CA LEU A 59 -6.76 -9.26 -4.77
C LEU A 59 -8.02 -10.11 -4.97
N PRO A 60 -8.17 -11.19 -4.17
CA PRO A 60 -9.41 -11.96 -4.17
C PRO A 60 -10.54 -11.18 -3.49
N ARG A 61 -11.77 -11.49 -3.82
CA ARG A 61 -13.02 -10.93 -3.27
C ARG A 61 -13.24 -9.46 -3.60
N MET A 62 -12.27 -8.60 -3.29
CA MET A 62 -12.34 -7.17 -3.56
C MET A 62 -11.00 -6.72 -4.14
N ASP A 63 -11.00 -6.25 -5.38
CA ASP A 63 -9.75 -5.86 -6.03
C ASP A 63 -9.19 -4.56 -5.45
N GLY A 64 -7.94 -4.26 -5.83
CA GLY A 64 -7.25 -3.08 -5.29
C GLY A 64 -7.89 -1.75 -5.66
N TYR A 65 -8.52 -1.64 -6.80
CA TYR A 65 -9.21 -0.42 -7.18
C TYR A 65 -10.40 -0.15 -6.24
N GLU A 66 -11.14 -1.19 -5.89
CA GLU A 66 -12.27 -1.09 -4.97
C GLU A 66 -11.80 -0.69 -3.58
N VAL A 67 -10.71 -1.30 -3.10
CA VAL A 67 -10.14 -0.96 -1.79
C VAL A 67 -9.73 0.50 -1.76
N ALA A 68 -9.03 0.97 -2.81
CA ALA A 68 -8.60 2.36 -2.90
C ALA A 68 -9.79 3.32 -2.88
N ARG A 69 -10.84 3.02 -3.63
CA ARG A 69 -12.05 3.85 -3.63
C ARG A 69 -12.69 3.91 -2.26
N HIS A 70 -12.80 2.78 -1.57
CA HIS A 70 -13.33 2.76 -0.20
C HIS A 70 -12.53 3.65 0.73
N LEU A 71 -11.21 3.59 0.65
CA LEU A 71 -10.35 4.43 1.48
C LEU A 71 -10.56 5.91 1.18
N LYS A 72 -10.64 6.26 -0.11
CA LYS A 72 -10.74 7.66 -0.50
C LYS A 72 -12.12 8.29 -0.26
N THR A 73 -13.15 7.47 -0.02
CA THR A 73 -14.46 8.01 0.36
C THR A 73 -14.54 8.40 1.84
N LYS A 74 -13.57 8.01 2.66
CA LYS A 74 -13.59 8.26 4.10
C LYS A 74 -12.62 9.38 4.45
N GLN A 75 -13.12 10.38 5.15
CA GLN A 75 -12.34 11.57 5.51
C GLN A 75 -11.11 11.24 6.34
N GLN A 76 -11.20 10.25 7.24
CA GLN A 76 -10.09 9.87 8.10
C GLN A 76 -8.88 9.31 7.34
N PHE A 77 -9.07 8.87 6.09
CA PHE A 77 -7.99 8.36 5.25
C PHE A 77 -7.57 9.36 4.18
N GLY A 78 -8.00 10.62 4.30
CA GLY A 78 -7.70 11.64 3.30
C GLY A 78 -6.21 11.87 3.07
N ASN A 79 -5.41 11.71 4.12
CA ASN A 79 -3.95 11.90 4.05
C ASN A 79 -3.18 10.59 3.85
N THR A 80 -3.86 9.47 3.73
CA THR A 80 -3.21 8.19 3.46
C THR A 80 -2.80 8.12 1.99
N THR A 81 -1.52 7.88 1.75
CA THR A 81 -1.00 7.72 0.40
C THR A 81 -1.19 6.29 -0.06
N ILE A 82 -1.76 6.09 -1.24
CA ILE A 82 -1.98 4.76 -1.80
C ILE A 82 -1.02 4.53 -2.96
N ILE A 83 -0.27 3.42 -2.88
CA ILE A 83 0.65 2.96 -3.93
C ILE A 83 0.11 1.64 -4.44
N MET A 84 -0.13 1.52 -5.74
CA MET A 84 -0.59 0.28 -6.34
C MET A 84 0.58 -0.62 -6.72
N LEU A 85 0.41 -1.93 -6.49
CA LEU A 85 1.29 -2.97 -7.03
C LEU A 85 0.51 -3.78 -8.04
N SER A 86 1.08 -4.07 -9.21
CA SER A 86 0.38 -4.86 -10.21
C SER A 86 1.32 -5.49 -11.21
N ARG A 87 0.92 -6.63 -11.77
CA ARG A 87 1.58 -7.23 -12.92
C ARG A 87 1.21 -6.51 -14.22
N ARG A 88 0.17 -5.68 -14.18
CA ARG A 88 -0.31 -4.93 -15.33
C ARG A 88 0.39 -3.59 -15.38
N ASP A 89 0.92 -3.24 -16.54
CA ASP A 89 1.71 -2.03 -16.73
C ASP A 89 1.20 -1.16 -17.89
N GLY A 90 -0.05 -1.35 -18.29
CA GLY A 90 -0.63 -0.56 -19.37
C GLY A 90 -1.01 0.84 -18.92
N VAL A 91 -1.09 1.76 -19.89
CA VAL A 91 -1.51 3.15 -19.64
C VAL A 91 -2.89 3.19 -19.00
N ILE A 92 -3.81 2.35 -19.48
CA ILE A 92 -5.18 2.28 -18.95
C ILE A 92 -5.17 1.82 -17.49
N ASP A 93 -4.35 0.82 -17.16
CA ASP A 93 -4.27 0.29 -15.79
C ASP A 93 -3.74 1.37 -14.84
N ARG A 94 -2.73 2.12 -15.25
CA ARG A 94 -2.17 3.20 -14.45
C ARG A 94 -3.19 4.33 -14.26
N LEU A 95 -3.96 4.64 -15.30
CA LEU A 95 -5.00 5.65 -15.23
C LEU A 95 -6.09 5.23 -14.25
N LYS A 96 -6.54 3.96 -14.31
CA LYS A 96 -7.52 3.42 -13.37
C LYS A 96 -7.04 3.55 -11.93
N GLY A 97 -5.76 3.25 -11.68
CA GLY A 97 -5.16 3.39 -10.35
C GLY A 97 -5.23 4.82 -9.85
N ARG A 98 -4.85 5.76 -10.69
CA ARG A 98 -4.89 7.18 -10.35
C ARG A 98 -6.30 7.65 -10.08
N LEU A 99 -7.26 7.27 -10.90
CA LEU A 99 -8.66 7.62 -10.72
C LEU A 99 -9.25 7.03 -9.44
N ALA A 100 -8.76 5.86 -9.02
CA ALA A 100 -9.17 5.25 -7.76
C ALA A 100 -8.51 5.90 -6.54
N GLY A 101 -7.54 6.79 -6.74
CA GLY A 101 -6.91 7.55 -5.68
C GLY A 101 -5.44 7.21 -5.41
N ALA A 102 -4.83 6.34 -6.21
CA ALA A 102 -3.42 6.00 -6.03
C ALA A 102 -2.52 7.15 -6.45
N LYS A 103 -1.45 7.38 -5.68
CA LYS A 103 -0.45 8.39 -5.99
C LYS A 103 0.68 7.84 -6.84
N ASP A 104 0.92 6.54 -6.79
CA ASP A 104 1.98 5.91 -7.55
C ASP A 104 1.61 4.48 -7.89
N TYR A 105 2.37 3.87 -8.78
CA TYR A 105 2.07 2.57 -9.35
C TYR A 105 3.38 1.84 -9.58
N ILE A 106 3.54 0.67 -8.96
CA ILE A 106 4.74 -0.13 -9.09
C ILE A 106 4.40 -1.45 -9.77
N THR A 107 5.13 -1.79 -10.82
CA THR A 107 4.90 -3.01 -11.60
C THR A 107 5.62 -4.20 -10.96
N LYS A 108 4.94 -5.34 -10.89
CA LYS A 108 5.56 -6.61 -10.50
C LYS A 108 6.16 -7.30 -11.73
N PRO A 109 7.32 -7.92 -11.62
CA PRO A 109 8.18 -7.99 -10.44
C PRO A 109 8.85 -6.65 -10.14
N PHE A 110 9.08 -6.39 -8.86
CA PHE A 110 9.71 -5.15 -8.42
C PHE A 110 11.03 -5.45 -7.70
N ARG A 111 11.88 -4.44 -7.60
CA ARG A 111 13.05 -4.48 -6.73
C ARG A 111 12.70 -3.83 -5.40
N THR A 112 13.26 -4.34 -4.31
CA THR A 112 13.01 -3.75 -2.99
C THR A 112 13.42 -2.28 -2.95
N GLN A 113 14.46 -1.89 -3.69
CA GLN A 113 14.88 -0.49 -3.80
C GLN A 113 13.78 0.41 -4.38
N GLU A 114 13.01 -0.12 -5.34
CA GLU A 114 11.89 0.64 -5.92
C GLU A 114 10.82 0.92 -4.87
N ILE A 115 10.44 -0.11 -4.11
CA ILE A 115 9.46 0.03 -3.03
C ILE A 115 9.96 1.05 -2.00
N MET A 116 11.19 0.89 -1.54
CA MET A 116 11.72 1.76 -0.49
C MET A 116 11.90 3.20 -0.98
N SER A 117 12.29 3.40 -2.23
CA SER A 117 12.39 4.73 -2.82
C SER A 117 11.04 5.45 -2.80
N VAL A 118 9.98 4.75 -3.21
CA VAL A 118 8.63 5.30 -3.21
C VAL A 118 8.15 5.58 -1.79
N VAL A 119 8.38 4.65 -0.87
CA VAL A 119 8.01 4.83 0.54
C VAL A 119 8.68 6.08 1.13
N HIS A 120 9.99 6.23 0.95
CA HIS A 120 10.71 7.40 1.43
C HIS A 120 10.20 8.69 0.81
N SER A 121 9.91 8.65 -0.48
CA SER A 121 9.41 9.82 -1.22
C SER A 121 8.11 10.36 -0.61
N TYR A 122 7.19 9.46 -0.24
CA TYR A 122 5.88 9.88 0.26
C TYR A 122 5.80 10.03 1.78
N LEU A 123 6.60 9.29 2.54
CA LEU A 123 6.62 9.43 3.99
C LEU A 123 7.53 10.54 4.48
N GLY A 124 8.42 11.03 3.63
CA GLY A 124 9.40 12.03 4.03
C GLY A 124 10.41 11.50 5.06
N VAL A 125 10.61 10.19 5.10
CA VAL A 125 11.59 9.56 5.99
C VAL A 125 12.97 9.75 5.41
N PRO A 126 13.97 10.19 6.22
CA PRO A 126 15.31 10.36 5.71
C PRO A 126 15.91 9.05 5.20
N THR A 127 16.58 9.12 4.04
CA THR A 127 17.37 8.01 3.54
C THR A 127 18.77 8.12 4.13
N TYR A 128 19.20 7.07 4.81
CA TYR A 128 20.58 7.00 5.30
C TYR A 128 21.41 6.29 4.25
N SER A 129 22.37 6.98 3.73
CA SER A 129 23.32 6.41 2.79
C SER A 129 24.42 5.69 3.52
#